data_ce227a2dea8b00800db97fec747264f4
#
_entry.id   ce227a2dea8b00800db97fec747264f4
#
_cell.length_a   1.000
_cell.length_b   1.000
_cell.length_c   1.000
_cell.angle_alpha   90.00
_cell.angle_beta   90.00
_cell.angle_gamma   90.00
#
_symmetry.space_group_name_H-M   'P 1'
#
loop_
_entity.id
_entity.type
_entity.pdbx_description
1 polymer ?
#
loop_
_entity_poly.entity_id
_entity_poly.type
_entity_poly.pdbx_seq_one_letter_code
_entity_poly.pdbx_strand_id
1 'polypeptide(L)'
;ISWLRSTVYGPFIILPKRNVPYPFAKPYKEVPIIFGEWWNADTEAVINQSLQTGAAANVSDAHTINGLPGLLYNCSARDTFKLKVKPGKTYLLRFINAALNDELFFSIANHTLTVVEADALYVKPFDTDTILITPGQTTNVLLKTKPHFPNATFLMAARTYVTGNAAFDNSTSAGILEYEPESSHSSSSNISRIKKLSLFKPVLPLLNDTSFATNFTNRLRSLANAQFPANVPQTVDRRFFFTVGLGTSPCPKNQTCQGPNGTKFAAAVNNVSFALPTTALLQAHFFGQSKGVYSASFPSYPVFPFNYTGTPPNNTFVSNGTKVVVLPFNASVELVMQDTSIVTVEN
;
A
#
# COMPACT_ATOMS: atom_id res chain seq x y z
N ILE A 1 7.03 -0.04 12.66
CA ILE A 1 7.53 -0.69 11.42
C ILE A 1 7.78 -2.19 11.66
N SER A 2 8.50 -2.61 12.73
CA SER A 2 8.74 -4.05 13.01
C SER A 2 7.44 -4.85 13.14
N TRP A 3 6.44 -4.31 13.81
CA TRP A 3 5.14 -4.99 13.97
C TRP A 3 4.42 -5.21 12.64
N LEU A 4 4.53 -4.25 11.70
CA LEU A 4 3.99 -4.42 10.36
C LEU A 4 4.73 -5.54 9.61
N ARG A 5 6.08 -5.60 9.71
CA ARG A 5 6.88 -6.73 9.19
C ARG A 5 6.50 -8.06 9.84
N SER A 6 6.17 -8.04 11.12
CA SER A 6 5.70 -9.23 11.86
C SER A 6 4.22 -9.55 11.62
N THR A 7 3.64 -9.04 10.55
CA THR A 7 2.26 -9.29 10.10
C THR A 7 1.16 -8.84 11.09
N VAL A 8 1.47 -7.89 11.99
CA VAL A 8 0.49 -7.33 12.92
C VAL A 8 -0.32 -6.27 12.21
N TYR A 9 -1.25 -6.70 11.36
CA TYR A 9 -2.22 -5.88 10.65
C TYR A 9 -3.51 -6.66 10.42
N GLY A 10 -4.58 -5.94 10.11
CA GLY A 10 -5.86 -6.55 9.79
C GLY A 10 -6.80 -5.54 9.12
N PRO A 11 -7.90 -6.02 8.52
CA PRO A 11 -8.83 -5.14 7.84
C PRO A 11 -9.66 -4.34 8.86
N PHE A 12 -9.71 -3.02 8.67
CA PHE A 12 -10.67 -2.15 9.34
C PHE A 12 -11.72 -1.73 8.31
N ILE A 13 -12.93 -2.30 8.39
CA ILE A 13 -13.96 -2.12 7.38
C ILE A 13 -15.00 -1.13 7.90
N ILE A 14 -15.15 -0.01 7.18
CA ILE A 14 -16.20 0.98 7.42
C ILE A 14 -17.33 0.71 6.42
N LEU A 15 -18.51 0.44 6.96
CA LEU A 15 -19.71 0.25 6.15
C LEU A 15 -20.42 1.60 5.92
N PRO A 16 -21.21 1.74 4.87
CA PRO A 16 -22.07 2.90 4.70
C PRO A 16 -22.94 3.14 5.94
N LYS A 17 -23.28 4.40 6.22
CA LYS A 17 -24.21 4.76 7.28
C LYS A 17 -25.49 3.94 7.11
N ARG A 18 -26.07 3.52 8.24
CA ARG A 18 -27.34 2.76 8.24
C ARG A 18 -28.39 3.47 7.36
N ASN A 19 -29.05 2.70 6.50
CA ASN A 19 -30.04 3.18 5.50
C ASN A 19 -29.46 4.03 4.35
N VAL A 20 -28.15 4.15 4.21
CA VAL A 20 -27.52 4.75 3.04
C VAL A 20 -26.98 3.61 2.15
N PRO A 21 -27.49 3.44 0.93
CA PRO A 21 -27.01 2.40 0.04
C PRO A 21 -25.61 2.74 -0.51
N TYR A 22 -24.92 1.73 -1.03
CA TYR A 22 -23.77 1.94 -1.89
C TYR A 22 -24.18 2.73 -3.15
N PRO A 23 -23.30 3.55 -3.77
CA PRO A 23 -23.57 4.21 -5.05
C PRO A 23 -23.50 3.25 -6.25
N PHE A 24 -23.40 1.97 -6.00
CA PHE A 24 -23.39 0.86 -6.96
C PHE A 24 -24.31 -0.26 -6.46
N ALA A 25 -24.58 -1.24 -7.34
CA ALA A 25 -25.45 -2.35 -6.99
C ALA A 25 -24.91 -3.13 -5.78
N LYS A 26 -25.80 -3.46 -4.83
CA LYS A 26 -25.43 -4.19 -3.62
C LYS A 26 -24.72 -5.50 -3.98
N PRO A 27 -23.51 -5.73 -3.46
CA PRO A 27 -22.79 -6.97 -3.74
C PRO A 27 -23.45 -8.18 -3.06
N TYR A 28 -23.26 -9.35 -3.65
CA TYR A 28 -23.67 -10.62 -3.05
C TYR A 28 -22.91 -10.89 -1.74
N LYS A 29 -21.61 -10.61 -1.74
CA LYS A 29 -20.70 -10.78 -0.59
C LYS A 29 -19.54 -9.80 -0.71
N GLU A 30 -19.03 -9.36 0.45
CA GLU A 30 -17.82 -8.56 0.56
C GLU A 30 -16.67 -9.45 1.05
N VAL A 31 -15.48 -9.27 0.48
CA VAL A 31 -14.31 -10.10 0.81
C VAL A 31 -13.08 -9.19 0.94
N PRO A 32 -12.49 -9.10 2.14
CA PRO A 32 -11.21 -8.43 2.31
C PRO A 32 -10.08 -9.27 1.72
N ILE A 33 -9.20 -8.60 1.00
CA ILE A 33 -7.98 -9.17 0.44
C ILE A 33 -6.83 -8.26 0.84
N ILE A 34 -5.94 -8.77 1.69
CA ILE A 34 -4.79 -8.03 2.22
C ILE A 34 -3.56 -8.56 1.50
N PHE A 35 -2.83 -7.67 0.83
CA PHE A 35 -1.48 -7.92 0.38
C PHE A 35 -0.54 -7.60 1.53
N GLY A 36 0.42 -8.46 1.78
CA GLY A 36 1.40 -8.29 2.83
C GLY A 36 2.74 -8.85 2.40
N GLU A 37 3.71 -8.70 3.27
CA GLU A 37 5.08 -9.17 3.10
C GLU A 37 5.44 -10.14 4.20
N TRP A 38 6.35 -11.05 3.92
CA TRP A 38 6.86 -12.04 4.86
C TRP A 38 8.38 -12.03 4.90
N TRP A 39 8.95 -12.03 6.10
CA TRP A 39 10.38 -12.21 6.35
C TRP A 39 10.61 -13.51 7.12
N ASN A 40 11.55 -14.33 6.65
CA ASN A 40 12.05 -15.51 7.40
C ASN A 40 12.98 -15.10 8.54
N ALA A 41 13.61 -13.94 8.42
CA ALA A 41 14.46 -13.37 9.45
C ALA A 41 13.64 -12.78 10.61
N ASP A 42 14.26 -12.68 11.78
CA ASP A 42 13.71 -11.90 12.89
C ASP A 42 13.55 -10.43 12.47
N THR A 43 12.31 -9.94 12.51
CA THR A 43 11.95 -8.59 12.03
C THR A 43 12.57 -7.47 12.86
N GLU A 44 12.84 -7.69 14.14
CA GLU A 44 13.59 -6.75 14.98
C GLU A 44 15.07 -6.72 14.57
N ALA A 45 15.68 -7.87 14.25
CA ALA A 45 17.05 -7.93 13.77
C ALA A 45 17.20 -7.18 12.43
N VAL A 46 16.25 -7.31 11.51
CA VAL A 46 16.23 -6.57 10.22
C VAL A 46 16.24 -5.06 10.46
N ILE A 47 15.40 -4.55 11.36
CA ILE A 47 15.36 -3.12 11.70
C ILE A 47 16.65 -2.67 12.40
N ASN A 48 17.11 -3.43 13.38
CA ASN A 48 18.31 -3.07 14.15
C ASN A 48 19.54 -3.01 13.25
N GLN A 49 19.70 -3.93 12.31
CA GLN A 49 20.77 -3.90 11.34
C GLN A 49 20.72 -2.62 10.49
N SER A 50 19.55 -2.28 9.94
CA SER A 50 19.37 -1.07 9.16
C SER A 50 19.68 0.20 9.98
N LEU A 51 19.20 0.29 11.21
CA LEU A 51 19.48 1.43 12.09
C LEU A 51 20.96 1.54 12.49
N GLN A 52 21.63 0.42 12.67
CA GLN A 52 23.07 0.40 13.00
C GLN A 52 23.92 0.81 11.80
N THR A 53 23.69 0.20 10.65
CA THR A 53 24.50 0.46 9.44
C THR A 53 24.08 1.73 8.71
N GLY A 54 22.84 2.22 8.94
CA GLY A 54 22.26 3.32 8.17
C GLY A 54 21.97 2.99 6.71
N ALA A 55 21.98 1.71 6.34
CA ALA A 55 21.57 1.22 5.04
C ALA A 55 20.05 1.02 4.96
N ALA A 56 19.54 0.74 3.77
CA ALA A 56 18.16 0.28 3.62
C ALA A 56 17.97 -1.08 4.33
N ALA A 57 16.77 -1.30 4.86
CA ALA A 57 16.44 -2.60 5.43
C ALA A 57 16.34 -3.66 4.32
N ASN A 58 16.66 -4.93 4.68
CA ASN A 58 16.48 -6.04 3.75
C ASN A 58 15.01 -6.13 3.30
N VAL A 59 14.80 -6.43 2.02
CA VAL A 59 13.48 -6.68 1.45
C VAL A 59 12.85 -7.96 2.01
N SER A 60 11.54 -8.11 1.81
CA SER A 60 10.82 -9.32 2.20
C SER A 60 11.28 -10.56 1.40
N ASP A 61 11.04 -11.75 1.97
CA ASP A 61 11.28 -13.03 1.29
C ASP A 61 10.12 -13.42 0.38
N ALA A 62 8.91 -12.94 0.67
CA ALA A 62 7.73 -13.20 -0.13
C ALA A 62 6.63 -12.16 0.07
N HIS A 63 5.93 -11.81 -1.03
CA HIS A 63 4.60 -11.22 -0.96
C HIS A 63 3.55 -12.28 -0.61
N THR A 64 2.48 -11.85 0.03
CA THR A 64 1.38 -12.72 0.44
C THR A 64 0.01 -12.15 0.06
N ILE A 65 -0.95 -13.04 -0.15
CA ILE A 65 -2.39 -12.73 -0.24
C ILE A 65 -3.06 -13.34 1.00
N ASN A 66 -3.61 -12.51 1.88
CA ASN A 66 -4.19 -12.95 3.16
C ASN A 66 -3.23 -13.84 3.97
N GLY A 67 -1.94 -13.48 4.01
CA GLY A 67 -0.89 -14.19 4.75
C GLY A 67 -0.31 -15.42 4.06
N LEU A 68 -0.75 -15.74 2.84
CA LEU A 68 -0.30 -16.93 2.10
C LEU A 68 0.46 -16.53 0.83
N PRO A 69 1.69 -17.03 0.60
CA PRO A 69 2.49 -16.68 -0.60
C PRO A 69 1.95 -17.35 -1.88
N GLY A 70 1.34 -18.51 -1.75
CA GLY A 70 0.66 -19.20 -2.84
C GLY A 70 1.55 -20.09 -3.71
N LEU A 71 0.92 -20.70 -4.69
CA LEU A 71 1.50 -21.79 -5.48
C LEU A 71 2.64 -21.40 -6.43
N LEU A 72 2.90 -20.11 -6.62
CA LEU A 72 4.04 -19.63 -7.42
C LEU A 72 5.32 -19.48 -6.59
N TYR A 73 5.21 -19.49 -5.26
CA TYR A 73 6.34 -19.49 -4.35
C TYR A 73 6.79 -20.92 -4.04
N ASN A 74 8.11 -21.12 -3.95
CA ASN A 74 8.70 -22.45 -3.76
C ASN A 74 8.13 -23.15 -2.51
N CYS A 75 7.77 -24.43 -2.67
CA CYS A 75 7.22 -25.29 -1.61
C CYS A 75 5.90 -24.86 -0.97
N SER A 76 5.23 -23.82 -1.49
CA SER A 76 4.01 -23.21 -0.90
C SER A 76 2.72 -23.53 -1.62
N ALA A 77 2.67 -24.60 -2.42
CA ALA A 77 1.44 -24.96 -3.16
C ALA A 77 0.21 -25.22 -2.26
N ARG A 78 0.45 -25.64 -1.01
CA ARG A 78 -0.62 -25.85 0.00
C ARG A 78 -1.05 -24.56 0.66
N ASP A 79 -0.15 -23.56 0.70
CA ASP A 79 -0.35 -22.26 1.35
C ASP A 79 -0.84 -21.24 0.32
N THR A 80 -1.95 -21.57 -0.34
CA THR A 80 -2.54 -20.76 -1.40
C THR A 80 -3.91 -20.27 -0.98
N PHE A 81 -4.11 -18.97 -0.97
CA PHE A 81 -5.42 -18.37 -0.73
C PHE A 81 -6.43 -18.79 -1.80
N LYS A 82 -7.63 -19.19 -1.39
CA LYS A 82 -8.71 -19.60 -2.29
C LYS A 82 -9.95 -18.75 -2.06
N LEU A 83 -10.33 -18.03 -3.10
CA LEU A 83 -11.60 -17.30 -3.14
C LEU A 83 -12.64 -18.15 -3.87
N LYS A 84 -13.61 -18.68 -3.11
CA LYS A 84 -14.73 -19.43 -3.67
C LYS A 84 -15.86 -18.48 -4.05
N VAL A 85 -16.35 -18.58 -5.28
CA VAL A 85 -17.40 -17.73 -5.82
C VAL A 85 -18.51 -18.53 -6.50
N LYS A 86 -19.73 -18.01 -6.41
CA LYS A 86 -20.89 -18.55 -7.15
C LYS A 86 -20.99 -17.90 -8.53
N PRO A 87 -21.37 -18.65 -9.57
CA PRO A 87 -21.63 -18.09 -10.89
C PRO A 87 -22.67 -16.97 -10.86
N GLY A 88 -22.53 -15.98 -11.73
CA GLY A 88 -23.49 -14.90 -11.93
C GLY A 88 -23.67 -13.94 -10.74
N LYS A 89 -22.79 -13.96 -9.74
CA LYS A 89 -22.84 -13.07 -8.58
C LYS A 89 -21.80 -11.95 -8.71
N THR A 90 -22.05 -10.86 -8.03
CA THR A 90 -21.09 -9.73 -7.92
C THR A 90 -20.54 -9.70 -6.51
N TYR A 91 -19.24 -9.71 -6.38
CA TYR A 91 -18.51 -9.63 -5.11
C TYR A 91 -17.87 -8.25 -5.00
N LEU A 92 -17.85 -7.68 -3.80
CA LEU A 92 -17.03 -6.51 -3.49
C LEU A 92 -15.72 -7.02 -2.87
N LEU A 93 -14.64 -6.93 -3.61
CA LEU A 93 -13.30 -7.23 -3.11
C LEU A 93 -12.71 -5.96 -2.52
N ARG A 94 -12.31 -6.02 -1.24
CA ARG A 94 -11.73 -4.91 -0.51
C ARG A 94 -10.23 -5.14 -0.41
N PHE A 95 -9.49 -4.54 -1.33
CA PHE A 95 -8.04 -4.65 -1.36
C PHE A 95 -7.40 -3.68 -0.37
N ILE A 96 -6.41 -4.17 0.34
CA ILE A 96 -5.59 -3.43 1.30
C ILE A 96 -4.14 -3.80 1.02
N ASN A 97 -3.30 -2.83 0.73
CA ASN A 97 -1.86 -3.07 0.63
C ASN A 97 -1.20 -2.77 1.97
N ALA A 98 -0.82 -3.83 2.69
CA ALA A 98 -0.09 -3.77 3.95
C ALA A 98 1.43 -4.00 3.78
N ALA A 99 1.93 -3.96 2.54
CA ALA A 99 3.37 -3.93 2.29
C ALA A 99 3.97 -2.63 2.82
N LEU A 100 5.28 -2.65 3.14
CA LEU A 100 5.96 -1.47 3.66
C LEU A 100 6.34 -0.48 2.57
N ASN A 101 6.87 -0.99 1.45
CA ASN A 101 7.43 -0.15 0.40
C ASN A 101 6.94 -0.52 -1.00
N ASP A 102 6.42 -1.74 -1.19
CA ASP A 102 6.16 -2.25 -2.53
C ASP A 102 4.77 -1.87 -3.03
N GLU A 103 4.71 -1.13 -4.11
CA GLU A 103 3.52 -0.94 -4.93
C GLU A 103 3.25 -2.23 -5.69
N LEU A 104 1.99 -2.64 -5.78
CA LEU A 104 1.65 -3.93 -6.36
C LEU A 104 0.69 -3.83 -7.54
N PHE A 105 1.02 -4.51 -8.63
CA PHE A 105 0.06 -4.91 -9.64
C PHE A 105 -0.68 -6.16 -9.20
N PHE A 106 -1.99 -6.16 -9.33
CA PHE A 106 -2.81 -7.34 -9.07
C PHE A 106 -3.81 -7.58 -10.20
N SER A 107 -3.96 -8.84 -10.60
CA SER A 107 -4.93 -9.26 -11.62
C SER A 107 -5.52 -10.63 -11.33
N ILE A 108 -6.73 -10.88 -11.85
CA ILE A 108 -7.40 -12.18 -11.83
C ILE A 108 -7.54 -12.68 -13.26
N ALA A 109 -7.01 -13.85 -13.56
CA ALA A 109 -7.06 -14.41 -14.90
C ALA A 109 -8.48 -14.41 -15.50
N ASN A 110 -8.62 -13.90 -16.72
CA ASN A 110 -9.86 -13.87 -17.49
C ASN A 110 -11.06 -13.20 -16.77
N HIS A 111 -10.79 -12.26 -15.85
CA HIS A 111 -11.81 -11.48 -15.16
C HIS A 111 -11.48 -10.01 -15.22
N THR A 112 -12.50 -9.21 -15.43
CA THR A 112 -12.43 -7.75 -15.35
C THR A 112 -12.91 -7.30 -13.98
N LEU A 113 -12.25 -6.29 -13.44
CA LEU A 113 -12.51 -5.67 -12.14
C LEU A 113 -13.07 -4.27 -12.36
N THR A 114 -14.16 -3.91 -11.69
CA THR A 114 -14.68 -2.54 -11.73
C THR A 114 -14.26 -1.82 -10.45
N VAL A 115 -13.36 -0.85 -10.55
CA VAL A 115 -12.93 -0.02 -9.42
C VAL A 115 -14.06 0.93 -9.04
N VAL A 116 -14.43 0.96 -7.76
CA VAL A 116 -15.57 1.76 -7.26
C VAL A 116 -15.21 2.67 -6.07
N GLU A 117 -14.10 2.41 -5.40
CA GLU A 117 -13.66 3.16 -4.23
C GLU A 117 -12.14 3.08 -4.07
N ALA A 118 -11.50 4.17 -3.68
CA ALA A 118 -10.11 4.24 -3.31
C ALA A 118 -9.98 5.10 -2.05
N ASP A 119 -9.24 4.60 -1.03
CA ASP A 119 -8.98 5.27 0.24
C ASP A 119 -10.24 5.89 0.88
N ALA A 120 -11.29 5.06 1.00
CA ALA A 120 -12.59 5.40 1.57
C ALA A 120 -13.37 6.49 0.81
N LEU A 121 -12.99 6.79 -0.43
CA LEU A 121 -13.70 7.70 -1.31
C LEU A 121 -14.25 6.96 -2.52
N TYR A 122 -15.56 7.09 -2.78
CA TYR A 122 -16.14 6.56 -4.00
C TYR A 122 -15.57 7.27 -5.23
N VAL A 123 -15.21 6.48 -6.22
CA VAL A 123 -14.69 6.97 -7.50
C VAL A 123 -15.71 6.73 -8.62
N LYS A 124 -15.56 7.47 -9.72
CA LYS A 124 -16.30 7.17 -10.96
C LYS A 124 -15.90 5.76 -11.39
N PRO A 125 -16.86 4.80 -11.45
CA PRO A 125 -16.54 3.41 -11.75
C PRO A 125 -15.84 3.26 -13.08
N PHE A 126 -14.82 2.40 -13.11
CA PHE A 126 -14.12 2.04 -14.33
C PHE A 126 -13.65 0.60 -14.32
N ASP A 127 -13.67 -0.03 -15.50
CA ASP A 127 -13.25 -1.40 -15.67
C ASP A 127 -11.74 -1.49 -15.97
N THR A 128 -11.08 -2.50 -15.41
CA THR A 128 -9.68 -2.80 -15.61
C THR A 128 -9.41 -4.29 -15.41
N ASP A 129 -8.42 -4.84 -16.08
CA ASP A 129 -7.97 -6.22 -15.86
C ASP A 129 -6.88 -6.31 -14.79
N THR A 130 -6.25 -5.17 -14.47
CA THR A 130 -5.21 -5.08 -13.45
C THR A 130 -5.43 -3.84 -12.60
N ILE A 131 -5.25 -3.96 -11.29
CA ILE A 131 -5.18 -2.80 -10.38
C ILE A 131 -3.73 -2.52 -10.02
N LEU A 132 -3.44 -1.26 -9.71
CA LEU A 132 -2.24 -0.81 -9.04
C LEU A 132 -2.64 -0.33 -7.65
N ILE A 133 -1.93 -0.77 -6.62
CA ILE A 133 -2.21 -0.40 -5.24
C ILE A 133 -0.90 -0.11 -4.49
N THR A 134 -0.78 1.10 -3.93
CA THR A 134 0.40 1.56 -3.22
C THR A 134 0.38 1.13 -1.74
N PRO A 135 1.53 1.12 -1.04
CA PRO A 135 1.59 0.83 0.39
C PRO A 135 0.64 1.72 1.21
N GLY A 136 -0.14 1.10 2.09
CA GLY A 136 -1.13 1.78 2.92
C GLY A 136 -2.44 2.13 2.21
N GLN A 137 -2.51 2.00 0.89
CA GLN A 137 -3.71 2.30 0.11
C GLN A 137 -4.76 1.20 0.27
N THR A 138 -6.04 1.60 0.16
CA THR A 138 -7.18 0.69 0.02
C THR A 138 -7.89 0.93 -1.31
N THR A 139 -8.34 -0.16 -1.95
CA THR A 139 -9.08 -0.08 -3.21
C THR A 139 -10.20 -1.12 -3.20
N ASN A 140 -11.44 -0.67 -3.39
CA ASN A 140 -12.57 -1.58 -3.49
C ASN A 140 -12.98 -1.77 -4.94
N VAL A 141 -13.16 -3.03 -5.34
CA VAL A 141 -13.56 -3.37 -6.70
C VAL A 141 -14.73 -4.32 -6.72
N LEU A 142 -15.56 -4.22 -7.74
CA LEU A 142 -16.58 -5.22 -8.03
C LEU A 142 -16.00 -6.28 -8.95
N LEU A 143 -16.09 -7.51 -8.50
CA LEU A 143 -15.85 -8.71 -9.32
C LEU A 143 -17.18 -9.30 -9.74
N LYS A 144 -17.54 -9.13 -11.00
CA LYS A 144 -18.70 -9.82 -11.59
C LYS A 144 -18.27 -11.19 -12.10
N THR A 145 -18.76 -12.25 -11.46
CA THR A 145 -18.41 -13.60 -11.83
C THR A 145 -19.09 -14.04 -13.13
N LYS A 146 -18.49 -15.02 -13.82
CA LYS A 146 -19.05 -15.58 -15.06
C LYS A 146 -20.44 -16.12 -14.79
N PRO A 147 -21.39 -15.99 -15.75
CA PRO A 147 -22.79 -16.38 -15.53
C PRO A 147 -22.98 -17.89 -15.35
N HIS A 148 -22.07 -18.69 -15.91
CA HIS A 148 -22.09 -20.13 -15.83
C HIS A 148 -20.84 -20.70 -15.19
N PHE A 149 -20.90 -21.89 -14.62
CA PHE A 149 -19.75 -22.59 -14.08
C PHE A 149 -18.71 -22.83 -15.18
N PRO A 150 -17.51 -22.23 -15.11
CA PRO A 150 -16.56 -22.24 -16.23
C PRO A 150 -15.75 -23.55 -16.35
N ASN A 151 -15.97 -24.54 -15.48
CA ASN A 151 -15.18 -25.78 -15.40
C ASN A 151 -13.64 -25.53 -15.44
N ALA A 152 -13.23 -24.45 -14.79
CA ALA A 152 -11.85 -23.97 -14.73
C ALA A 152 -11.58 -23.25 -13.41
N THR A 153 -10.31 -23.10 -13.07
CA THR A 153 -9.82 -22.27 -11.98
C THR A 153 -9.01 -21.11 -12.55
N PHE A 154 -8.98 -20.00 -11.82
CA PHE A 154 -8.32 -18.78 -12.28
C PHE A 154 -7.33 -18.32 -11.24
N LEU A 155 -6.08 -18.10 -11.66
CA LEU A 155 -5.07 -17.57 -10.78
C LEU A 155 -5.34 -16.09 -10.53
N MET A 156 -5.20 -15.68 -9.29
CA MET A 156 -4.99 -14.30 -8.85
C MET A 156 -3.51 -14.13 -8.61
N ALA A 157 -2.92 -13.07 -9.10
CA ALA A 157 -1.49 -12.81 -8.91
C ALA A 157 -1.23 -11.36 -8.54
N ALA A 158 -0.33 -11.17 -7.58
CA ALA A 158 0.20 -9.87 -7.21
C ALA A 158 1.72 -9.87 -7.27
N ARG A 159 2.31 -8.82 -7.83
CA ARG A 159 3.76 -8.60 -7.87
C ARG A 159 4.09 -7.12 -7.88
N THR A 160 5.32 -6.80 -7.51
CA THR A 160 5.83 -5.42 -7.39
C THR A 160 5.76 -4.66 -8.71
N TYR A 161 5.35 -3.39 -8.61
CA TYR A 161 5.63 -2.35 -9.58
C TYR A 161 6.88 -1.59 -9.13
N VAL A 162 7.87 -1.49 -10.00
CA VAL A 162 9.20 -0.95 -9.67
C VAL A 162 9.35 0.44 -10.27
N THR A 163 9.58 1.44 -9.43
CA THR A 163 9.73 2.84 -9.85
C THR A 163 11.19 3.35 -9.86
N GLY A 164 12.14 2.54 -9.41
CA GLY A 164 13.55 2.96 -9.29
C GLY A 164 14.52 1.79 -9.24
N ASN A 165 15.75 2.05 -8.84
CA ASN A 165 16.83 1.07 -8.75
C ASN A 165 17.01 0.48 -7.35
N ALA A 166 16.12 0.78 -6.39
CA ALA A 166 16.20 0.20 -5.06
C ALA A 166 15.92 -1.30 -5.09
N ALA A 167 16.51 -2.04 -4.15
CA ALA A 167 16.19 -3.45 -3.98
C ALA A 167 14.71 -3.63 -3.63
N PHE A 168 14.05 -4.60 -4.23
CA PHE A 168 12.64 -4.91 -4.01
C PHE A 168 12.42 -6.42 -3.97
N ASP A 169 11.32 -6.86 -3.39
CA ASP A 169 10.90 -8.25 -3.42
C ASP A 169 10.35 -8.61 -4.81
N ASN A 170 11.08 -9.46 -5.53
CA ASN A 170 10.69 -9.90 -6.88
C ASN A 170 9.78 -11.15 -6.86
N SER A 171 9.26 -11.54 -5.71
CA SER A 171 8.32 -12.66 -5.63
C SER A 171 6.96 -12.28 -6.22
N THR A 172 6.23 -13.29 -6.66
CA THR A 172 4.83 -13.13 -7.11
C THR A 172 3.96 -13.95 -6.19
N SER A 173 3.12 -13.29 -5.40
CA SER A 173 2.12 -13.98 -4.61
C SER A 173 0.94 -14.42 -5.47
N ALA A 174 0.36 -15.57 -5.12
CA ALA A 174 -0.71 -16.16 -5.89
C ALA A 174 -1.86 -16.66 -5.03
N GLY A 175 -3.07 -16.45 -5.52
CA GLY A 175 -4.30 -17.06 -5.01
C GLY A 175 -5.08 -17.74 -6.12
N ILE A 176 -6.13 -18.45 -5.76
CA ILE A 176 -7.00 -19.15 -6.70
C ILE A 176 -8.42 -18.63 -6.56
N LEU A 177 -8.99 -18.17 -7.66
CA LEU A 177 -10.43 -17.95 -7.79
C LEU A 177 -11.06 -19.27 -8.27
N GLU A 178 -11.92 -19.84 -7.44
CA GLU A 178 -12.59 -21.13 -7.67
C GLU A 178 -14.10 -20.92 -7.72
N TYR A 179 -14.75 -21.41 -8.77
CA TYR A 179 -16.19 -21.39 -8.89
C TYR A 179 -16.80 -22.56 -8.16
N GLU A 180 -17.81 -22.29 -7.33
CA GLU A 180 -18.63 -23.33 -6.70
C GLU A 180 -19.65 -23.86 -7.72
N PRO A 181 -19.78 -25.17 -7.87
CA PRO A 181 -20.83 -25.74 -8.71
C PRO A 181 -22.21 -25.34 -8.15
N GLU A 182 -23.17 -25.10 -9.02
CA GLU A 182 -24.55 -24.98 -8.59
C GLU A 182 -24.97 -26.31 -7.91
N SER A 183 -25.51 -26.19 -6.70
CA SER A 183 -26.05 -27.37 -5.98
C SER A 183 -27.25 -27.94 -6.76
N SER A 184 -26.98 -28.77 -7.75
CA SER A 184 -28.00 -29.64 -8.27
C SER A 184 -28.26 -30.74 -7.23
N HIS A 185 -29.49 -30.86 -6.81
CA HIS A 185 -30.00 -32.07 -6.13
C HIS A 185 -29.73 -33.28 -7.02
N SER A 186 -28.56 -33.86 -6.93
CA SER A 186 -28.32 -35.20 -7.46
C SER A 186 -27.53 -35.99 -6.44
N SER A 187 -28.31 -36.83 -5.78
CA SER A 187 -27.86 -37.97 -5.03
C SER A 187 -26.70 -38.70 -5.68
N SER A 188 -25.76 -39.03 -4.82
CA SER A 188 -24.90 -40.24 -4.83
C SER A 188 -24.29 -40.70 -6.15
N SER A 189 -23.05 -41.01 -6.05
CA SER A 189 -22.21 -41.82 -6.94
C SER A 189 -21.58 -41.07 -8.13
N ASN A 190 -20.45 -40.48 -7.91
CA ASN A 190 -19.25 -40.62 -8.76
C ASN A 190 -18.08 -39.80 -8.25
N ILE A 191 -17.45 -40.27 -7.18
CA ILE A 191 -16.19 -39.71 -6.62
C ILE A 191 -14.98 -40.01 -7.54
N SER A 192 -15.18 -40.37 -8.79
CA SER A 192 -14.10 -40.91 -9.63
C SER A 192 -13.78 -40.12 -10.89
N ARG A 193 -14.07 -38.83 -10.96
CA ARG A 193 -13.49 -37.98 -12.00
C ARG A 193 -13.27 -36.56 -11.46
N ILE A 194 -12.25 -36.38 -10.63
CA ILE A 194 -11.63 -35.06 -10.49
C ILE A 194 -10.92 -34.81 -11.82
N LYS A 195 -11.66 -34.32 -12.82
CA LYS A 195 -11.04 -33.72 -14.01
C LYS A 195 -10.13 -32.61 -13.45
N LYS A 196 -8.83 -32.72 -13.72
CA LYS A 196 -7.86 -31.67 -13.44
C LYS A 196 -8.35 -30.42 -14.16
N LEU A 197 -8.97 -29.49 -13.43
CA LEU A 197 -9.46 -28.23 -13.98
C LEU A 197 -8.30 -27.45 -14.59
N SER A 198 -8.52 -26.84 -15.74
CA SER A 198 -7.55 -25.96 -16.35
C SER A 198 -7.31 -24.73 -15.44
N LEU A 199 -6.05 -24.39 -15.16
CA LEU A 199 -5.67 -23.22 -14.41
C LEU A 199 -5.23 -22.12 -15.38
N PHE A 200 -6.01 -21.04 -15.47
CA PHE A 200 -5.65 -19.85 -16.24
C PHE A 200 -4.81 -18.91 -15.39
N LYS A 201 -3.77 -18.33 -16.00
CA LYS A 201 -2.88 -17.34 -15.36
C LYS A 201 -3.17 -15.95 -15.89
N PRO A 202 -3.14 -14.92 -15.05
CA PRO A 202 -3.28 -13.54 -15.53
C PRO A 202 -2.01 -13.07 -16.23
N VAL A 203 -2.16 -12.08 -17.09
CA VAL A 203 -1.04 -11.34 -17.66
C VAL A 203 -0.93 -10.04 -16.84
N LEU A 204 0.20 -9.87 -16.16
CA LEU A 204 0.50 -8.64 -15.42
C LEU A 204 1.31 -7.69 -16.31
N PRO A 205 1.19 -6.36 -16.12
CA PRO A 205 2.04 -5.39 -16.80
C PRO A 205 3.54 -5.66 -16.55
N LEU A 206 4.42 -5.07 -17.32
CA LEU A 206 5.87 -5.11 -17.02
C LEU A 206 6.14 -4.52 -15.63
N LEU A 207 7.20 -4.98 -14.98
CA LEU A 207 7.55 -4.52 -13.61
C LEU A 207 7.64 -3.00 -13.50
N ASN A 208 8.11 -2.34 -14.56
CA ASN A 208 8.31 -0.89 -14.64
C ASN A 208 7.36 -0.20 -15.63
N ASP A 209 6.17 -0.73 -15.83
CA ASP A 209 5.17 -0.14 -16.75
C ASP A 209 4.57 1.14 -16.18
N THR A 210 5.33 2.22 -16.29
CA THR A 210 4.92 3.57 -15.87
C THR A 210 3.71 4.07 -16.66
N SER A 211 3.57 3.66 -17.93
CA SER A 211 2.43 4.04 -18.76
C SER A 211 1.13 3.47 -18.21
N PHE A 212 1.13 2.20 -17.83
CA PHE A 212 -0.02 1.58 -17.16
C PHE A 212 -0.32 2.27 -15.84
N ALA A 213 0.71 2.46 -15.00
CA ALA A 213 0.57 3.07 -13.67
C ALA A 213 -0.05 4.48 -13.77
N THR A 214 0.47 5.31 -14.66
CA THR A 214 -0.06 6.68 -14.91
C THR A 214 -1.50 6.64 -15.42
N ASN A 215 -1.81 5.76 -16.36
CA ASN A 215 -3.17 5.62 -16.90
C ASN A 215 -4.15 5.18 -15.80
N PHE A 216 -3.79 4.17 -15.00
CA PHE A 216 -4.62 3.68 -13.91
C PHE A 216 -4.89 4.80 -12.88
N THR A 217 -3.85 5.48 -12.41
CA THR A 217 -3.96 6.57 -11.42
C THR A 217 -4.80 7.73 -11.94
N ASN A 218 -4.65 8.08 -13.23
CA ASN A 218 -5.44 9.13 -13.85
C ASN A 218 -6.94 8.81 -13.95
N ARG A 219 -7.34 7.55 -13.86
CA ARG A 219 -8.75 7.13 -13.84
C ARG A 219 -9.39 7.21 -12.46
N LEU A 220 -8.60 7.32 -11.39
CA LEU A 220 -9.10 7.52 -10.04
C LEU A 220 -9.65 8.95 -9.90
N ARG A 221 -10.93 9.12 -10.17
CA ARG A 221 -11.64 10.40 -10.09
C ARG A 221 -12.79 10.28 -9.10
N SER A 222 -12.91 11.25 -8.21
CA SER A 222 -14.00 11.31 -7.24
C SER A 222 -15.36 11.16 -7.91
N LEU A 223 -16.24 10.36 -7.32
CA LEU A 223 -17.62 10.21 -7.75
C LEU A 223 -18.43 11.50 -7.52
N ALA A 224 -17.99 12.37 -6.62
CA ALA A 224 -18.65 13.59 -6.15
C ALA A 224 -19.87 14.04 -6.96
N ASN A 225 -21.04 13.96 -6.35
CA ASN A 225 -22.31 14.41 -6.92
C ASN A 225 -23.23 14.89 -5.78
N ALA A 226 -24.46 15.30 -6.08
CA ALA A 226 -25.39 15.81 -5.07
C ALA A 226 -25.69 14.80 -3.94
N GLN A 227 -25.69 13.49 -4.24
CA GLN A 227 -25.93 12.42 -3.27
C GLN A 227 -24.67 12.09 -2.45
N PHE A 228 -23.50 12.23 -3.07
CA PHE A 228 -22.18 11.95 -2.45
C PHE A 228 -21.29 13.19 -2.68
N PRO A 229 -21.54 14.29 -1.95
CA PRO A 229 -20.80 15.53 -2.15
C PRO A 229 -19.37 15.43 -1.64
N ALA A 230 -18.46 16.08 -2.36
CA ALA A 230 -17.10 16.35 -1.87
C ALA A 230 -17.02 17.87 -1.62
N ASN A 231 -16.98 18.24 -0.35
CA ASN A 231 -16.83 19.63 0.06
C ASN A 231 -15.34 19.92 0.30
N VAL A 232 -14.73 20.61 -0.64
CA VAL A 232 -13.33 21.07 -0.51
C VAL A 232 -13.36 22.56 -0.19
N PRO A 233 -12.75 23.01 0.91
CA PRO A 233 -12.63 24.43 1.23
C PRO A 233 -11.96 25.18 0.07
N GLN A 234 -12.58 26.29 -0.37
CA GLN A 234 -12.03 27.14 -1.43
C GLN A 234 -11.03 28.17 -0.87
N THR A 235 -11.15 28.44 0.43
CA THR A 235 -10.24 29.30 1.18
C THR A 235 -9.66 28.51 2.35
N VAL A 236 -8.41 28.75 2.66
CA VAL A 236 -7.69 28.03 3.73
C VAL A 236 -7.04 28.98 4.71
N ASP A 237 -7.04 28.60 5.98
CA ASP A 237 -6.44 29.38 7.07
C ASP A 237 -4.93 29.17 7.14
N ARG A 238 -4.46 28.01 6.72
CA ARG A 238 -3.05 27.60 6.77
C ARG A 238 -2.64 26.85 5.52
N ARG A 239 -1.42 27.13 5.06
CA ARG A 239 -0.79 26.42 3.93
C ARG A 239 0.54 25.86 4.34
N PHE A 240 0.80 24.63 3.92
CA PHE A 240 2.06 23.94 4.13
C PHE A 240 2.55 23.35 2.82
N PHE A 241 3.85 23.44 2.61
CA PHE A 241 4.53 22.78 1.53
C PHE A 241 5.61 21.86 2.12
N PHE A 242 5.38 20.54 2.07
CA PHE A 242 6.28 19.56 2.64
C PHE A 242 7.00 18.81 1.53
N THR A 243 8.32 18.94 1.51
CA THR A 243 9.17 18.05 0.73
C THR A 243 9.43 16.79 1.55
N VAL A 244 9.08 15.64 0.99
CA VAL A 244 9.28 14.32 1.60
C VAL A 244 10.39 13.62 0.83
N GLY A 245 11.42 13.18 1.50
CA GLY A 245 12.54 12.56 0.81
C GLY A 245 13.48 11.80 1.72
N LEU A 246 14.41 11.11 1.09
CA LEU A 246 15.49 10.40 1.73
C LEU A 246 16.75 11.26 1.69
N GLY A 247 17.18 11.71 2.84
CA GLY A 247 18.43 12.45 3.03
C GLY A 247 19.49 11.60 3.74
N THR A 248 20.52 12.25 4.23
CA THR A 248 21.63 11.60 4.93
C THR A 248 21.96 12.29 6.25
N SER A 249 22.40 11.51 7.22
CA SER A 249 22.98 11.95 8.48
C SER A 249 24.44 11.53 8.58
N PRO A 250 25.31 12.31 9.25
CA PRO A 250 26.68 11.90 9.48
C PRO A 250 26.76 10.57 10.23
N CYS A 251 27.77 9.75 9.88
CA CYS A 251 28.05 8.52 10.61
C CYS A 251 28.62 8.84 11.99
N PRO A 252 28.10 8.24 13.07
CA PRO A 252 28.69 8.34 14.39
C PRO A 252 30.14 7.82 14.43
N LYS A 253 30.99 8.46 15.25
CA LYS A 253 32.44 8.13 15.28
C LYS A 253 32.78 6.66 15.57
N ASN A 254 31.89 5.94 16.25
CA ASN A 254 32.12 4.56 16.68
C ASN A 254 31.32 3.54 15.84
N GLN A 255 30.88 3.92 14.64
CA GLN A 255 30.09 3.07 13.76
C GLN A 255 30.67 3.06 12.34
N THR A 256 30.45 1.99 11.62
CA THR A 256 30.68 1.91 10.18
C THR A 256 29.33 2.00 9.48
N CYS A 257 29.16 3.05 8.65
CA CYS A 257 27.90 3.30 7.98
C CYS A 257 27.99 2.89 6.51
N GLN A 258 26.88 2.41 5.98
CA GLN A 258 26.75 1.84 4.63
C GLN A 258 25.83 2.69 3.73
N GLY A 259 25.42 3.84 4.18
CA GLY A 259 24.72 4.83 3.34
C GLY A 259 25.68 5.55 2.40
N PRO A 260 25.19 6.40 1.50
CA PRO A 260 25.99 7.14 0.52
C PRO A 260 27.19 7.87 1.19
N ASN A 261 28.38 7.72 0.61
CA ASN A 261 29.62 8.33 1.12
C ASN A 261 29.92 8.01 2.61
N GLY A 262 29.54 6.84 3.08
CA GLY A 262 29.76 6.43 4.48
C GLY A 262 28.87 7.17 5.49
N THR A 263 27.73 7.69 5.06
CA THR A 263 26.71 8.31 5.91
C THR A 263 25.62 7.30 6.30
N LYS A 264 24.59 7.77 6.99
CA LYS A 264 23.35 7.02 7.25
C LYS A 264 22.21 7.61 6.45
N PHE A 265 21.37 6.78 5.86
CA PHE A 265 20.09 7.24 5.33
C PHE A 265 19.21 7.81 6.45
N ALA A 266 18.51 8.88 6.13
CA ALA A 266 17.57 9.53 7.04
C ALA A 266 16.37 10.06 6.26
N ALA A 267 15.23 9.42 6.41
CA ALA A 267 13.98 9.97 5.87
C ALA A 267 13.65 11.30 6.57
N ALA A 268 13.21 12.26 5.80
CA ALA A 268 12.95 13.59 6.30
C ALA A 268 11.74 14.25 5.63
N VAL A 269 11.12 15.17 6.36
CA VAL A 269 10.16 16.13 5.82
C VAL A 269 10.72 17.52 6.05
N ASN A 270 10.83 18.31 4.99
CA ASN A 270 11.49 19.63 5.02
C ASN A 270 12.86 19.59 5.72
N ASN A 271 13.69 18.59 5.39
CA ASN A 271 15.01 18.34 5.98
C ASN A 271 15.00 18.09 7.51
N VAL A 272 13.86 17.76 8.08
CA VAL A 272 13.76 17.38 9.49
C VAL A 272 13.45 15.86 9.56
N SER A 273 14.38 15.10 10.11
CA SER A 273 14.20 13.69 10.45
C SER A 273 13.65 13.57 11.86
N PHE A 274 12.63 12.72 12.02
CA PHE A 274 11.97 12.55 13.30
C PHE A 274 12.88 11.85 14.32
N ALA A 275 13.10 12.51 15.45
CA ALA A 275 13.75 11.91 16.60
C ALA A 275 12.68 11.39 17.57
N LEU A 276 12.75 10.10 17.89
CA LEU A 276 11.79 9.45 18.78
C LEU A 276 11.98 10.01 20.22
N PRO A 277 10.97 10.67 20.81
CA PRO A 277 11.06 11.18 22.16
C PRO A 277 10.91 10.06 23.20
N THR A 278 11.45 10.27 24.40
CA THR A 278 11.32 9.33 25.52
C THR A 278 9.93 9.28 26.15
N THR A 279 9.14 10.33 25.94
CA THR A 279 7.77 10.45 26.41
C THR A 279 6.80 10.58 25.24
N ALA A 280 5.67 9.90 25.28
CA ALA A 280 4.66 9.99 24.24
C ALA A 280 4.20 11.47 24.08
N LEU A 281 4.12 11.95 22.84
CA LEU A 281 3.77 13.34 22.53
C LEU A 281 2.44 13.77 23.14
N LEU A 282 1.41 12.92 23.00
CA LEU A 282 0.07 13.22 23.53
C LEU A 282 0.08 13.28 25.07
N GLN A 283 0.83 12.42 25.72
CA GLN A 283 1.02 12.44 27.16
C GLN A 283 1.72 13.74 27.61
N ALA A 284 2.83 14.09 26.95
CA ALA A 284 3.56 15.31 27.27
C ALA A 284 2.69 16.56 27.05
N HIS A 285 1.90 16.58 25.99
CA HIS A 285 0.97 17.67 25.73
C HIS A 285 -0.12 17.78 26.78
N PHE A 286 -0.79 16.67 27.12
CA PHE A 286 -1.89 16.63 28.08
C PHE A 286 -1.47 17.08 29.48
N PHE A 287 -0.27 16.70 29.92
CA PHE A 287 0.26 17.09 31.23
C PHE A 287 1.06 18.39 31.23
N GLY A 288 1.11 19.15 30.12
CA GLY A 288 1.87 20.38 30.00
C GLY A 288 3.41 20.19 30.10
N GLN A 289 3.90 19.00 29.85
CA GLN A 289 5.32 18.60 29.98
C GLN A 289 6.03 18.56 28.61
N SER A 290 5.75 19.50 27.73
CA SER A 290 6.32 19.52 26.37
C SER A 290 7.79 19.89 26.30
N LYS A 291 8.30 20.62 27.32
CA LYS A 291 9.68 21.10 27.36
C LYS A 291 10.68 19.92 27.33
N GLY A 292 11.58 19.94 26.35
CA GLY A 292 12.55 18.86 26.15
C GLY A 292 12.00 17.59 25.49
N VAL A 293 10.68 17.50 25.23
CA VAL A 293 10.06 16.38 24.52
C VAL A 293 9.82 16.72 23.05
N TYR A 294 9.25 17.88 22.77
CA TYR A 294 9.04 18.36 21.40
C TYR A 294 9.09 19.90 21.32
N SER A 295 9.23 20.41 20.11
CA SER A 295 9.08 21.85 19.82
C SER A 295 7.99 22.08 18.76
N ALA A 296 7.24 23.19 18.89
CA ALA A 296 6.25 23.63 17.90
C ALA A 296 6.87 24.44 16.77
N SER A 297 8.04 24.03 16.29
CA SER A 297 8.84 24.76 15.29
C SER A 297 9.08 23.97 14.01
N PHE A 298 8.14 23.11 13.65
CA PHE A 298 8.24 22.40 12.37
C PHE A 298 8.10 23.41 11.21
N PRO A 299 9.02 23.40 10.23
CA PRO A 299 9.00 24.37 9.13
C PRO A 299 7.78 24.15 8.22
N SER A 300 7.03 25.21 7.96
CA SER A 300 5.86 25.19 7.07
C SER A 300 6.22 25.03 5.60
N TYR A 301 7.45 25.36 5.24
CA TYR A 301 8.00 25.30 3.88
C TYR A 301 9.39 24.68 3.91
N PRO A 302 9.85 24.06 2.81
CA PRO A 302 11.20 23.54 2.72
C PRO A 302 12.21 24.68 2.81
N VAL A 303 13.36 24.40 3.41
CA VAL A 303 14.49 25.37 3.48
C VAL A 303 15.00 25.71 2.09
N PHE A 304 15.01 24.70 1.20
CA PHE A 304 15.42 24.85 -0.20
C PHE A 304 14.32 24.28 -1.11
N PRO A 305 13.85 25.06 -2.10
CA PRO A 305 12.92 24.52 -3.10
C PRO A 305 13.61 23.43 -3.92
N PHE A 306 12.86 22.35 -4.19
CA PHE A 306 13.36 21.27 -5.04
C PHE A 306 13.12 21.60 -6.51
N ASN A 307 14.17 21.49 -7.33
CA ASN A 307 14.10 21.72 -8.75
C ASN A 307 14.34 20.41 -9.53
N TYR A 308 13.32 19.88 -10.15
CA TYR A 308 13.40 18.66 -10.96
C TYR A 308 14.05 18.86 -12.34
N THR A 309 14.15 20.10 -12.80
CA THR A 309 14.67 20.42 -14.16
C THR A 309 16.12 20.89 -14.14
N GLY A 310 16.69 21.12 -12.99
CA GLY A 310 18.05 21.57 -12.79
C GLY A 310 18.92 20.56 -12.07
N THR A 311 20.10 20.96 -11.68
CA THR A 311 20.94 20.18 -10.76
C THR A 311 20.23 20.10 -9.42
N PRO A 312 19.95 18.90 -8.88
CA PRO A 312 19.35 18.78 -7.56
C PRO A 312 20.17 19.53 -6.51
N PRO A 313 19.54 20.20 -5.54
CA PRO A 313 20.27 20.91 -4.52
C PRO A 313 21.13 19.93 -3.70
N ASN A 314 22.38 20.30 -3.46
CA ASN A 314 23.32 19.50 -2.65
C ASN A 314 23.03 19.65 -1.14
N ASN A 315 21.80 19.43 -0.74
CA ASN A 315 21.31 19.60 0.63
C ASN A 315 20.65 18.33 1.16
N THR A 316 21.31 17.21 1.02
CA THR A 316 20.81 15.92 1.51
C THR A 316 20.90 15.78 3.03
N PHE A 317 21.61 16.65 3.73
CA PHE A 317 21.72 16.62 5.17
C PHE A 317 20.39 16.95 5.85
N VAL A 318 20.09 16.19 6.92
CA VAL A 318 18.90 16.37 7.73
C VAL A 318 19.24 16.82 9.14
N SER A 319 18.35 17.60 9.74
CA SER A 319 18.37 17.89 11.17
C SER A 319 17.46 16.90 11.90
N ASN A 320 17.92 16.36 13.03
CA ASN A 320 17.11 15.48 13.85
C ASN A 320 16.31 16.28 14.88
N GLY A 321 15.05 15.94 15.07
CA GLY A 321 14.25 16.59 16.12
C GLY A 321 12.81 16.09 16.17
N THR A 322 12.22 16.22 17.35
CA THR A 322 10.80 16.03 17.56
C THR A 322 10.10 17.37 17.41
N LYS A 323 9.79 17.72 16.16
CA LYS A 323 9.13 18.99 15.84
C LYS A 323 7.69 18.74 15.42
N VAL A 324 6.76 19.55 15.87
CA VAL A 324 5.33 19.44 15.58
C VAL A 324 4.78 20.71 14.94
N VAL A 325 3.71 20.53 14.16
CA VAL A 325 2.86 21.63 13.70
C VAL A 325 1.67 21.72 14.64
N VAL A 326 1.37 22.92 15.13
CA VAL A 326 0.18 23.17 15.92
C VAL A 326 -0.87 23.83 15.04
N LEU A 327 -2.02 23.19 14.92
CA LEU A 327 -3.16 23.67 14.13
C LEU A 327 -4.26 24.13 15.08
N PRO A 328 -4.87 25.30 14.86
CA PRO A 328 -6.10 25.67 15.56
C PRO A 328 -7.23 24.67 15.27
N PHE A 329 -8.06 24.43 16.27
CA PHE A 329 -9.26 23.63 16.05
C PHE A 329 -10.14 24.24 14.97
N ASN A 330 -10.70 23.40 14.10
CA ASN A 330 -11.57 23.78 12.98
C ASN A 330 -10.89 24.64 11.89
N ALA A 331 -9.57 24.71 11.84
CA ALA A 331 -8.84 25.39 10.77
C ALA A 331 -8.89 24.59 9.47
N SER A 332 -9.14 25.27 8.35
CA SER A 332 -9.00 24.71 6.99
C SER A 332 -7.54 24.74 6.58
N VAL A 333 -6.99 23.59 6.19
CA VAL A 333 -5.56 23.44 5.89
C VAL A 333 -5.35 22.92 4.49
N GLU A 334 -4.47 23.58 3.73
CA GLU A 334 -3.91 23.05 2.48
C GLU A 334 -2.52 22.50 2.74
N LEU A 335 -2.34 21.23 2.47
CA LEU A 335 -1.05 20.55 2.57
C LEU A 335 -0.64 20.07 1.17
N VAL A 336 0.47 20.62 0.67
CA VAL A 336 1.14 20.12 -0.54
C VAL A 336 2.29 19.23 -0.11
N MET A 337 2.29 17.99 -0.57
CA MET A 337 3.39 17.04 -0.35
C MET A 337 4.09 16.81 -1.68
N GLN A 338 5.40 16.99 -1.70
CA GLN A 338 6.26 16.78 -2.86
C GLN A 338 7.29 15.71 -2.53
N ASP A 339 7.27 14.59 -3.27
CA ASP A 339 8.35 13.61 -3.19
C ASP A 339 9.62 14.18 -3.82
N THR A 340 10.72 14.06 -3.09
CA THR A 340 12.03 14.62 -3.49
C THR A 340 13.16 13.63 -3.27
N SER A 341 12.88 12.34 -3.33
CA SER A 341 13.89 11.28 -3.17
C SER A 341 14.84 11.29 -4.36
N ILE A 342 16.02 11.91 -4.17
CA ILE A 342 17.10 11.98 -5.17
C ILE A 342 18.28 11.10 -4.81
N VAL A 343 18.30 10.54 -3.61
CA VAL A 343 19.38 9.65 -3.17
C VAL A 343 19.09 8.28 -3.76
N THR A 344 19.67 8.03 -4.93
CA THR A 344 19.70 6.68 -5.50
C THR A 344 20.74 5.84 -4.78
N VAL A 345 20.41 4.60 -4.47
CA VAL A 345 21.40 3.62 -4.01
C VAL A 345 22.20 3.22 -5.24
N GLU A 346 23.31 3.91 -5.49
CA GLU A 346 24.32 3.39 -6.40
C GLU A 346 25.04 2.25 -5.68
N ASN A 347 25.01 1.05 -6.28
CA ASN A 347 25.81 -0.09 -5.86
C ASN A 347 27.27 0.09 -6.24
#